data_c27eb7772217a955abb3b78825537856
#
_entry.id   c27eb7772217a955abb3b78825537856
#
_cell.length_a   1.000
_cell.length_b   1.000
_cell.length_c   1.000
_cell.angle_alpha   90.00
_cell.angle_beta   90.00
_cell.angle_gamma   90.00
#
_symmetry.space_group_name_H-M   'P 1'
#
loop_
_entity.id
_entity.type
_entity.pdbx_description
1 polymer ?
#
loop_
_entity_poly.entity_id
_entity_poly.type
_entity_poly.pdbx_seq_one_letter_code
_entity_poly.pdbx_strand_id
1 'polypeptide(L)'
;NAGKIVGLEVCGAMNLQECWNYVDTYEKTKVPVFMMENVCYRRDIMAVMNMVRKGMFGEIVHGQGGYQHDLRNVLFNDGKQAYGGGVEFGDKGFSEAAWRTNHYVKRNAELYPTHGLGPIGTMMDVNRGNRITHLTSMASKQAGLTDYIVEKAGKDHPNAKVEFKLGDIVQTMLKCENGETILLTHDTSLQRPYNLGFRMQGTDGIWQDIGSGGFNQGFIYFENEMQHSHKWANSEEYIKTHDHPIWKKFEKEAEGAGHGGMDFFLINDFIECIKNNKEFPF
;
A
#
# COMPACT_ATOMS: atom_id res chain seq x y z
N ASN A 1 -12.96 -24.57 3.40
CA ASN A 1 -12.03 -24.35 4.49
C ASN A 1 -11.62 -25.68 5.13
N ALA A 2 -10.32 -25.96 5.20
CA ALA A 2 -9.75 -27.20 5.76
C ALA A 2 -9.29 -27.06 7.22
N GLY A 3 -9.79 -26.03 7.94
CA GLY A 3 -9.37 -25.73 9.32
C GLY A 3 -7.97 -25.16 9.42
N LYS A 4 -7.43 -24.62 8.32
CA LYS A 4 -6.10 -24.02 8.27
C LYS A 4 -6.22 -22.50 8.29
N ILE A 5 -5.40 -21.85 9.13
CA ILE A 5 -5.22 -20.39 9.11
C ILE A 5 -4.58 -19.99 7.78
N VAL A 6 -5.04 -18.90 7.20
CA VAL A 6 -4.63 -18.45 5.86
C VAL A 6 -3.93 -17.09 5.98
N GLY A 7 -2.72 -17.00 5.45
CA GLY A 7 -2.11 -15.74 5.09
C GLY A 7 -2.49 -15.39 3.66
N LEU A 8 -3.03 -14.20 3.43
CA LEU A 8 -3.53 -13.76 2.13
C LEU A 8 -2.76 -12.53 1.68
N GLU A 9 -2.11 -12.66 0.52
CA GLU A 9 -1.48 -11.55 -0.18
C GLU A 9 -2.50 -10.67 -0.92
N VAL A 10 -2.04 -9.56 -1.41
CA VAL A 10 -2.78 -8.56 -2.17
C VAL A 10 -3.31 -9.18 -3.48
N CYS A 11 -4.48 -8.91 -3.90
CA CYS A 11 -5.66 -8.31 -3.31
C CYS A 11 -6.65 -9.42 -2.95
N GLY A 12 -7.17 -9.39 -1.75
CA GLY A 12 -8.00 -10.49 -1.24
C GLY A 12 -9.27 -10.76 -2.03
N ALA A 13 -9.86 -9.76 -2.69
CA ALA A 13 -11.13 -9.90 -3.38
C ALA A 13 -11.20 -9.02 -4.63
N MET A 14 -11.96 -9.46 -5.61
CA MET A 14 -12.13 -8.81 -6.91
C MET A 14 -13.51 -8.17 -7.10
N ASN A 15 -14.42 -8.45 -6.20
CA ASN A 15 -15.78 -7.94 -6.20
C ASN A 15 -16.41 -8.06 -4.80
N LEU A 16 -17.53 -7.39 -4.60
CA LEU A 16 -18.21 -7.33 -3.31
C LEU A 16 -18.66 -8.71 -2.80
N GLN A 17 -19.08 -9.61 -3.70
CA GLN A 17 -19.49 -10.96 -3.29
C GLN A 17 -18.33 -11.76 -2.71
N GLU A 18 -17.14 -11.63 -3.27
CA GLU A 18 -15.95 -12.27 -2.71
C GLU A 18 -15.60 -11.72 -1.32
N CYS A 19 -15.78 -10.41 -1.10
CA CYS A 19 -15.62 -9.83 0.23
C CYS A 19 -16.59 -10.47 1.24
N TRP A 20 -17.85 -10.59 0.90
CA TRP A 20 -18.85 -11.26 1.74
C TRP A 20 -18.52 -12.73 1.97
N ASN A 21 -18.01 -13.43 0.96
CA ASN A 21 -17.61 -14.84 1.09
C ASN A 21 -16.49 -15.02 2.14
N TYR A 22 -15.57 -14.05 2.30
CA TYR A 22 -14.57 -14.08 3.37
C TYR A 22 -15.23 -13.95 4.74
N VAL A 23 -16.11 -12.97 4.91
CA VAL A 23 -16.83 -12.73 6.18
C VAL A 23 -17.66 -13.96 6.55
N ASP A 24 -18.52 -14.42 5.65
CA ASP A 24 -19.39 -15.60 5.87
C ASP A 24 -18.58 -16.86 6.20
N THR A 25 -17.45 -17.04 5.50
CA THR A 25 -16.57 -18.19 5.76
C THR A 25 -15.94 -18.10 7.13
N TYR A 26 -15.44 -16.92 7.52
CA TYR A 26 -14.91 -16.72 8.87
C TYR A 26 -15.97 -16.94 9.93
N GLU A 27 -17.16 -16.34 9.78
CA GLU A 27 -18.26 -16.49 10.74
C GLU A 27 -18.69 -17.95 10.92
N LYS A 28 -18.72 -18.71 9.82
CA LYS A 28 -19.08 -20.14 9.83
C LYS A 28 -18.00 -21.03 10.44
N THR A 29 -16.75 -20.74 10.17
CA THR A 29 -15.63 -21.67 10.48
C THR A 29 -14.80 -21.23 11.68
N LYS A 30 -14.84 -19.96 12.03
CA LYS A 30 -13.99 -19.29 13.03
C LYS A 30 -12.49 -19.45 12.74
N VAL A 31 -12.12 -19.74 11.50
CA VAL A 31 -10.73 -19.84 11.07
C VAL A 31 -10.25 -18.48 10.54
N PRO A 32 -9.27 -17.85 11.17
CA PRO A 32 -8.79 -16.53 10.77
C PRO A 32 -8.19 -16.51 9.36
N VAL A 33 -8.37 -15.37 8.69
CA VAL A 33 -7.61 -14.98 7.50
C VAL A 33 -6.80 -13.74 7.86
N PHE A 34 -5.50 -13.81 7.66
CA PHE A 34 -4.58 -12.70 7.91
C PHE A 34 -4.20 -12.06 6.58
N MET A 35 -4.43 -10.76 6.45
CA MET A 35 -3.94 -9.98 5.32
C MET A 35 -2.46 -9.70 5.52
N MET A 36 -1.63 -10.22 4.61
CA MET A 36 -0.17 -10.12 4.71
C MET A 36 0.32 -8.81 4.08
N GLU A 37 -0.02 -7.67 4.71
CA GLU A 37 0.39 -6.35 4.26
C GLU A 37 1.75 -5.97 4.85
N ASN A 38 2.81 -6.19 4.09
CA ASN A 38 4.18 -6.01 4.53
C ASN A 38 4.55 -4.55 4.81
N VAL A 39 3.91 -3.57 4.14
CA VAL A 39 4.22 -2.15 4.33
C VAL A 39 3.86 -1.66 5.74
N CYS A 40 2.95 -2.34 6.45
CA CYS A 40 2.70 -2.06 7.86
C CYS A 40 3.98 -2.22 8.73
N TYR A 41 4.93 -3.02 8.27
CA TYR A 41 6.20 -3.28 8.95
C TYR A 41 7.36 -2.41 8.46
N ARG A 42 7.15 -1.50 7.52
CA ARG A 42 8.18 -0.55 7.10
C ARG A 42 8.65 0.27 8.30
N ARG A 43 9.98 0.38 8.50
CA ARG A 43 10.56 0.92 9.74
C ARG A 43 10.05 2.32 10.09
N ASP A 44 10.00 3.20 9.11
CA ASP A 44 9.46 4.55 9.29
C ASP A 44 7.96 4.57 9.58
N ILE A 45 7.18 3.71 8.91
CA ILE A 45 5.75 3.54 9.19
C ILE A 45 5.53 3.10 10.64
N MET A 46 6.29 2.11 11.12
CA MET A 46 6.20 1.66 12.51
C MET A 46 6.65 2.73 13.51
N ALA A 47 7.65 3.54 13.15
CA ALA A 47 8.08 4.68 13.98
C ALA A 47 6.99 5.77 14.04
N VAL A 48 6.36 6.11 12.90
CA VAL A 48 5.24 7.05 12.85
C VAL A 48 4.05 6.52 13.64
N MET A 49 3.70 5.24 13.50
CA MET A 49 2.67 4.61 14.31
C MET A 49 2.98 4.69 15.81
N ASN A 50 4.23 4.48 16.21
CA ASN A 50 4.67 4.65 17.59
C ASN A 50 4.50 6.10 18.08
N MET A 51 4.78 7.11 17.23
CA MET A 51 4.52 8.52 17.54
C MET A 51 3.02 8.83 17.63
N VAL A 52 2.19 8.27 16.74
CA VAL A 52 0.72 8.39 16.81
C VAL A 52 0.20 7.80 18.12
N ARG A 53 0.64 6.59 18.50
CA ARG A 53 0.25 5.93 19.77
C ARG A 53 0.70 6.70 21.02
N LYS A 54 1.73 7.52 20.91
CA LYS A 54 2.19 8.43 21.98
C LYS A 54 1.45 9.78 22.00
N GLY A 55 0.49 9.99 21.10
CA GLY A 55 -0.29 11.20 21.02
C GLY A 55 0.47 12.42 20.47
N MET A 56 1.63 12.24 19.83
CA MET A 56 2.46 13.36 19.34
C MET A 56 1.78 14.15 18.23
N PHE A 57 0.86 13.55 17.49
CA PHE A 57 0.10 14.22 16.44
C PHE A 57 -1.18 14.91 16.95
N GLY A 58 -1.53 14.77 18.22
CA GLY A 58 -2.81 15.19 18.76
C GLY A 58 -3.96 14.31 18.22
N GLU A 59 -5.13 14.90 18.01
CA GLU A 59 -6.26 14.22 17.37
C GLU A 59 -6.00 14.04 15.87
N ILE A 60 -6.02 12.80 15.40
CA ILE A 60 -5.80 12.49 13.99
C ILE A 60 -7.01 12.94 13.17
N VAL A 61 -6.77 13.64 12.07
CA VAL A 61 -7.83 14.16 11.18
C VAL A 61 -7.72 13.66 9.75
N HIS A 62 -6.51 13.33 9.29
CA HIS A 62 -6.30 12.92 7.89
C HIS A 62 -5.10 12.00 7.72
N GLY A 63 -5.24 11.01 6.84
CA GLY A 63 -4.15 10.17 6.36
C GLY A 63 -4.13 10.05 4.85
N GLN A 64 -2.97 9.78 4.29
CA GLN A 64 -2.79 9.48 2.88
C GLN A 64 -1.89 8.26 2.72
N GLY A 65 -2.09 7.54 1.63
CA GLY A 65 -1.22 6.46 1.20
C GLY A 65 -1.60 6.00 -0.19
N GLY A 66 -0.90 5.03 -0.73
CA GLY A 66 -1.24 4.54 -2.05
C GLY A 66 -0.21 3.57 -2.60
N TYR A 67 -0.38 3.21 -3.86
CA TYR A 67 0.60 2.47 -4.62
C TYR A 67 0.99 3.28 -5.85
N GLN A 68 2.11 3.96 -5.75
CA GLN A 68 2.60 4.89 -6.75
C GLN A 68 3.96 4.40 -7.23
N HIS A 69 3.94 3.57 -8.26
CA HIS A 69 5.09 2.82 -8.76
C HIS A 69 5.00 2.65 -10.27
N ASP A 70 6.00 3.05 -11.00
CA ASP A 70 6.05 2.77 -12.45
C ASP A 70 6.13 1.26 -12.69
N LEU A 71 5.00 0.65 -13.03
CA LEU A 71 4.89 -0.79 -13.29
C LEU A 71 4.88 -1.15 -14.78
N ARG A 72 5.17 -0.23 -15.69
CA ARG A 72 5.07 -0.51 -17.13
C ARG A 72 5.96 -1.68 -17.58
N ASN A 73 7.14 -1.83 -16.98
CA ASN A 73 8.03 -2.97 -17.22
C ASN A 73 7.61 -4.28 -16.51
N VAL A 74 6.65 -4.21 -15.60
CA VAL A 74 6.00 -5.38 -14.96
C VAL A 74 4.76 -5.77 -15.74
N LEU A 75 3.99 -4.77 -16.20
CA LEU A 75 2.76 -4.94 -16.96
C LEU A 75 3.01 -5.47 -18.38
N PHE A 76 4.18 -5.19 -18.91
CA PHE A 76 4.58 -5.59 -20.27
C PHE A 76 5.98 -6.19 -20.28
N ASN A 77 6.17 -7.21 -21.11
CA ASN A 77 7.49 -7.80 -21.31
C ASN A 77 7.61 -8.47 -22.70
N ASP A 78 8.68 -9.21 -22.93
CA ASP A 78 8.95 -9.91 -24.20
C ASP A 78 8.27 -11.29 -24.33
N GLY A 79 7.46 -11.66 -23.33
CA GLY A 79 6.81 -12.96 -23.25
C GLY A 79 7.71 -14.12 -22.82
N LYS A 80 8.97 -13.84 -22.43
CA LYS A 80 9.96 -14.88 -22.08
C LYS A 80 10.50 -14.72 -20.66
N GLN A 81 10.63 -13.49 -20.18
CA GLN A 81 11.17 -13.18 -18.86
C GLN A 81 10.47 -11.97 -18.23
N ALA A 82 10.37 -11.97 -16.91
CA ALA A 82 9.92 -10.80 -16.17
C ALA A 82 10.91 -9.63 -16.42
N TYR A 83 10.40 -8.43 -16.55
CA TYR A 83 11.20 -7.22 -16.83
C TYR A 83 12.03 -7.26 -18.12
N GLY A 84 11.69 -8.16 -19.05
CA GLY A 84 12.47 -8.45 -20.25
C GLY A 84 12.41 -7.40 -21.36
N GLY A 85 11.75 -6.28 -21.12
CA GLY A 85 11.43 -5.31 -22.16
C GLY A 85 10.40 -5.86 -23.15
N GLY A 86 9.77 -5.01 -23.94
CA GLY A 86 8.72 -5.42 -24.86
C GLY A 86 7.34 -4.94 -24.41
N VAL A 87 6.30 -5.43 -25.09
CA VAL A 87 4.93 -4.94 -24.90
C VAL A 87 3.89 -6.06 -24.88
N GLU A 88 4.34 -7.31 -24.68
CA GLU A 88 3.42 -8.45 -24.60
C GLU A 88 2.81 -8.56 -23.20
N PHE A 89 1.55 -8.98 -23.16
CA PHE A 89 0.78 -9.25 -21.94
C PHE A 89 -0.32 -10.29 -22.20
N GLY A 90 -1.06 -10.70 -21.15
CA GLY A 90 -2.04 -11.77 -21.27
C GLY A 90 -1.38 -13.08 -21.66
N ASP A 91 -2.00 -13.85 -22.54
CA ASP A 91 -1.51 -15.18 -22.95
C ASP A 91 -0.10 -15.14 -23.59
N LYS A 92 0.34 -13.98 -24.06
CA LYS A 92 1.68 -13.77 -24.60
C LYS A 92 2.66 -13.17 -23.59
N GLY A 93 2.19 -12.70 -22.46
CA GLY A 93 3.02 -12.17 -21.39
C GLY A 93 3.66 -13.26 -20.53
N PHE A 94 4.73 -12.91 -19.87
CA PHE A 94 5.41 -13.78 -18.90
C PHE A 94 5.22 -13.22 -17.47
N SER A 95 5.17 -14.12 -16.48
CA SER A 95 5.03 -13.74 -15.06
C SER A 95 3.81 -12.82 -14.83
N GLU A 96 3.98 -11.67 -14.18
CA GLU A 96 2.89 -10.76 -13.85
C GLU A 96 2.20 -10.16 -15.08
N ALA A 97 2.89 -9.92 -16.17
CA ALA A 97 2.27 -9.45 -17.41
C ALA A 97 1.21 -10.42 -17.97
N ALA A 98 1.31 -11.71 -17.64
CA ALA A 98 0.33 -12.71 -18.07
C ALA A 98 -1.07 -12.51 -17.47
N TRP A 99 -1.15 -11.93 -16.26
CA TRP A 99 -2.43 -11.78 -15.56
C TRP A 99 -2.73 -10.33 -15.12
N ARG A 100 -1.71 -9.58 -14.64
CA ARG A 100 -1.91 -8.27 -14.01
C ARG A 100 -2.49 -7.25 -14.99
N THR A 101 -1.98 -7.16 -16.19
CA THR A 101 -2.40 -6.20 -17.22
C THR A 101 -3.85 -6.39 -17.64
N ASN A 102 -4.38 -7.60 -17.55
CA ASN A 102 -5.79 -7.87 -17.81
C ASN A 102 -6.74 -7.13 -16.84
N HIS A 103 -6.29 -6.79 -15.63
CA HIS A 103 -7.08 -5.96 -14.72
C HIS A 103 -7.21 -4.52 -15.23
N TYR A 104 -6.15 -3.97 -15.83
CA TYR A 104 -6.15 -2.63 -16.42
C TYR A 104 -7.07 -2.53 -17.65
N VAL A 105 -7.17 -3.60 -18.42
CA VAL A 105 -8.10 -3.71 -19.55
C VAL A 105 -9.56 -3.80 -19.08
N LYS A 106 -9.82 -4.54 -17.99
CA LYS A 106 -11.19 -4.91 -17.58
C LYS A 106 -11.82 -3.98 -16.56
N ARG A 107 -11.04 -3.21 -15.80
CA ARG A 107 -11.49 -2.46 -14.62
C ARG A 107 -11.04 -1.01 -14.66
N ASN A 108 -11.83 -0.15 -14.01
CA ASN A 108 -11.44 1.23 -13.69
C ASN A 108 -11.70 1.44 -12.20
N ALA A 109 -10.69 1.19 -11.38
CA ALA A 109 -10.80 1.21 -9.91
C ALA A 109 -9.41 1.31 -9.27
N GLU A 110 -9.36 1.58 -7.97
CA GLU A 110 -8.17 1.36 -7.15
C GLU A 110 -7.84 -0.14 -7.16
N LEU A 111 -6.75 -0.55 -7.81
CA LEU A 111 -6.39 -1.97 -7.96
C LEU A 111 -5.46 -2.50 -6.87
N TYR A 112 -4.88 -1.61 -6.06
CA TYR A 112 -3.88 -1.99 -5.06
C TYR A 112 -3.98 -1.15 -3.78
N PRO A 113 -5.14 -1.16 -3.08
CA PRO A 113 -5.38 -0.26 -1.95
C PRO A 113 -4.59 -0.61 -0.70
N THR A 114 -4.14 -1.85 -0.55
CA THR A 114 -3.65 -2.40 0.73
C THR A 114 -2.38 -1.71 1.21
N HIS A 115 -1.42 -1.42 0.33
CA HIS A 115 -0.19 -0.72 0.70
C HIS A 115 -0.45 0.68 1.28
N GLY A 116 -1.44 1.39 0.76
CA GLY A 116 -1.84 2.68 1.31
C GLY A 116 -2.72 2.57 2.54
N LEU A 117 -3.75 1.71 2.45
CA LEU A 117 -4.79 1.58 3.47
C LEU A 117 -4.32 0.86 4.73
N GLY A 118 -3.53 -0.20 4.59
CA GLY A 118 -3.09 -1.01 5.73
C GLY A 118 -2.42 -0.18 6.83
N PRO A 119 -1.31 0.52 6.53
CA PRO A 119 -0.65 1.37 7.51
C PRO A 119 -1.53 2.48 8.07
N ILE A 120 -2.20 3.23 7.21
CA ILE A 120 -3.03 4.38 7.63
C ILE A 120 -4.24 3.90 8.43
N GLY A 121 -4.92 2.86 7.96
CA GLY A 121 -6.06 2.26 8.66
C GLY A 121 -5.69 1.73 10.04
N THR A 122 -4.49 1.14 10.19
CA THR A 122 -3.97 0.69 11.48
C THR A 122 -3.71 1.86 12.43
N MET A 123 -3.13 2.97 11.93
CA MET A 123 -2.89 4.17 12.75
C MET A 123 -4.18 4.84 13.20
N MET A 124 -5.29 4.66 12.45
CA MET A 124 -6.61 5.21 12.73
C MET A 124 -7.58 4.20 13.38
N ASP A 125 -7.09 3.05 13.83
CA ASP A 125 -7.87 1.98 14.46
C ASP A 125 -9.06 1.49 13.63
N VAL A 126 -8.95 1.51 12.28
CA VAL A 126 -9.98 0.98 11.38
C VAL A 126 -10.22 -0.50 11.68
N ASN A 127 -11.49 -0.88 11.86
CA ASN A 127 -11.96 -2.18 12.35
C ASN A 127 -11.55 -2.53 13.80
N ARG A 128 -11.02 -1.56 14.57
CA ARG A 128 -10.59 -1.72 15.97
C ARG A 128 -11.05 -0.55 16.84
N GLY A 129 -12.26 -0.06 16.62
CA GLY A 129 -12.86 1.10 17.29
C GLY A 129 -13.26 2.21 16.34
N ASN A 130 -12.85 2.10 15.07
CA ASN A 130 -13.21 2.97 13.97
C ASN A 130 -13.62 2.12 12.76
N ARG A 131 -14.28 2.69 11.77
CA ARG A 131 -14.63 2.01 10.49
C ARG A 131 -14.78 2.99 9.36
N ILE A 132 -14.58 2.51 8.14
CA ILE A 132 -14.85 3.27 6.91
C ILE A 132 -16.36 3.23 6.65
N THR A 133 -16.97 4.41 6.50
CA THR A 133 -18.42 4.56 6.31
C THR A 133 -18.79 4.94 4.88
N HIS A 134 -17.96 5.72 4.21
CA HIS A 134 -18.21 6.21 2.86
C HIS A 134 -16.92 6.21 2.04
N LEU A 135 -17.08 6.06 0.74
CA LEU A 135 -15.99 6.29 -0.21
C LEU A 135 -16.50 7.03 -1.46
N THR A 136 -15.61 7.78 -2.06
CA THR A 136 -15.75 8.28 -3.43
C THR A 136 -14.44 8.08 -4.17
N SER A 137 -14.52 7.70 -5.44
CA SER A 137 -13.34 7.42 -6.25
C SER A 137 -13.46 8.06 -7.62
N MET A 138 -12.36 8.59 -8.11
CA MET A 138 -12.27 9.23 -9.42
C MET A 138 -11.00 8.81 -10.13
N ALA A 139 -11.12 8.47 -11.39
CA ALA A 139 -10.00 8.12 -12.25
C ALA A 139 -9.71 9.23 -13.26
N SER A 140 -8.44 9.43 -13.58
CA SER A 140 -8.02 10.24 -14.72
C SER A 140 -8.34 9.54 -16.04
N LYS A 141 -8.06 10.21 -17.16
CA LYS A 141 -7.99 9.52 -18.46
C LYS A 141 -6.85 8.50 -18.46
N GLN A 142 -6.95 7.50 -19.33
CA GLN A 142 -5.86 6.60 -19.68
C GLN A 142 -5.04 7.21 -20.83
N ALA A 143 -3.72 7.15 -20.75
CA ALA A 143 -2.78 7.54 -21.79
C ALA A 143 -1.44 6.78 -21.67
N GLY A 144 -0.94 6.60 -20.45
CA GLY A 144 0.43 6.15 -20.17
C GLY A 144 0.78 4.76 -20.73
N LEU A 145 -0.12 3.78 -20.61
CA LEU A 145 0.15 2.43 -21.13
C LEU A 145 0.16 2.40 -22.66
N THR A 146 -0.76 3.12 -23.29
CA THR A 146 -0.81 3.22 -24.77
C THR A 146 0.44 3.93 -25.29
N ASP A 147 0.85 5.02 -24.65
CA ASP A 147 2.07 5.76 -25.00
C ASP A 147 3.32 4.88 -24.89
N TYR A 148 3.46 4.14 -23.80
CA TYR A 148 4.54 3.18 -23.61
C TYR A 148 4.61 2.11 -24.73
N ILE A 149 3.46 1.55 -25.12
CA ILE A 149 3.41 0.55 -26.18
C ILE A 149 3.80 1.18 -27.52
N VAL A 150 3.30 2.37 -27.82
CA VAL A 150 3.62 3.09 -29.06
C VAL A 150 5.11 3.45 -29.12
N GLU A 151 5.70 3.91 -28.01
CA GLU A 151 7.13 4.20 -27.90
C GLU A 151 8.00 2.96 -28.19
N LYS A 152 7.64 1.81 -27.60
CA LYS A 152 8.44 0.58 -27.68
C LYS A 152 8.23 -0.24 -28.96
N ALA A 153 7.02 -0.27 -29.49
CA ALA A 153 6.64 -1.19 -30.57
C ALA A 153 5.97 -0.51 -31.78
N GLY A 154 5.72 0.79 -31.69
CA GLY A 154 5.07 1.56 -32.75
C GLY A 154 3.54 1.51 -32.69
N LYS A 155 2.92 2.52 -33.31
CA LYS A 155 1.45 2.70 -33.32
C LYS A 155 0.66 1.57 -34.01
N ASP A 156 1.31 0.82 -34.88
CA ASP A 156 0.69 -0.27 -35.64
C ASP A 156 0.71 -1.61 -34.89
N HIS A 157 1.40 -1.69 -33.75
CA HIS A 157 1.39 -2.88 -32.91
C HIS A 157 -0.03 -3.20 -32.42
N PRO A 158 -0.47 -4.47 -32.42
CA PRO A 158 -1.81 -4.84 -31.97
C PRO A 158 -2.15 -4.34 -30.58
N ASN A 159 -1.19 -4.38 -29.65
CA ASN A 159 -1.38 -3.96 -28.27
C ASN A 159 -1.54 -2.43 -28.12
N ALA A 160 -1.07 -1.62 -29.06
CA ALA A 160 -1.31 -0.17 -29.10
C ALA A 160 -2.78 0.19 -29.39
N LYS A 161 -3.58 -0.78 -29.86
CA LYS A 161 -5.00 -0.62 -30.16
C LYS A 161 -5.90 -1.15 -29.06
N VAL A 162 -5.32 -1.68 -27.99
CA VAL A 162 -6.08 -2.17 -26.82
C VAL A 162 -6.62 -0.99 -26.03
N GLU A 163 -7.89 -1.03 -25.72
CA GLU A 163 -8.55 -0.08 -24.82
C GLU A 163 -8.30 -0.49 -23.37
N PHE A 164 -7.49 0.28 -22.65
CA PHE A 164 -7.33 0.14 -21.21
C PHE A 164 -8.40 0.96 -20.51
N LYS A 165 -9.20 0.32 -19.67
CA LYS A 165 -10.30 1.00 -18.94
C LYS A 165 -9.79 1.75 -17.72
N LEU A 166 -8.69 1.31 -17.12
CA LEU A 166 -8.12 1.95 -15.94
C LEU A 166 -7.56 3.31 -16.32
N GLY A 167 -8.00 4.36 -15.64
CA GLY A 167 -7.33 5.65 -15.70
C GLY A 167 -5.91 5.56 -15.14
N ASP A 168 -5.01 6.41 -15.64
CA ASP A 168 -3.60 6.35 -15.23
C ASP A 168 -3.42 6.63 -13.73
N ILE A 169 -4.25 7.52 -13.18
CA ILE A 169 -4.29 7.82 -11.75
C ILE A 169 -5.71 7.62 -11.24
N VAL A 170 -5.85 6.85 -10.16
CA VAL A 170 -7.12 6.72 -9.44
C VAL A 170 -6.93 7.27 -8.03
N GLN A 171 -7.82 8.17 -7.63
CA GLN A 171 -7.85 8.71 -6.27
C GLN A 171 -9.14 8.30 -5.59
N THR A 172 -9.01 7.74 -4.38
CA THR A 172 -10.15 7.29 -3.59
C THR A 172 -10.11 7.96 -2.23
N MET A 173 -11.13 8.75 -1.94
CA MET A 173 -11.33 9.37 -0.63
C MET A 173 -12.25 8.50 0.21
N LEU A 174 -11.79 8.14 1.41
CA LEU A 174 -12.53 7.38 2.40
C LEU A 174 -12.89 8.30 3.58
N LYS A 175 -14.08 8.10 4.15
CA LYS A 175 -14.53 8.76 5.39
C LYS A 175 -14.67 7.74 6.48
N CYS A 176 -14.03 7.98 7.63
CA CYS A 176 -14.16 7.16 8.82
C CYS A 176 -15.32 7.64 9.72
N GLU A 177 -15.82 6.75 10.58
CA GLU A 177 -16.93 7.03 11.49
C GLU A 177 -16.55 8.07 12.54
N ASN A 178 -15.31 8.01 13.05
CA ASN A 178 -14.83 8.98 14.05
C ASN A 178 -14.50 10.36 13.43
N GLY A 179 -14.64 10.53 12.12
CA GLY A 179 -14.54 11.82 11.44
C GLY A 179 -13.32 12.01 10.57
N GLU A 180 -12.32 11.15 10.65
CA GLU A 180 -11.11 11.22 9.84
C GLU A 180 -11.39 10.94 8.36
N THR A 181 -10.48 11.36 7.50
CA THR A 181 -10.47 11.03 6.08
C THR A 181 -9.17 10.33 5.68
N ILE A 182 -9.25 9.43 4.69
CA ILE A 182 -8.09 8.77 4.10
C ILE A 182 -8.12 9.00 2.59
N LEU A 183 -7.02 9.49 2.01
CA LEU A 183 -6.84 9.56 0.58
C LEU A 183 -5.93 8.43 0.10
N LEU A 184 -6.43 7.59 -0.79
CA LEU A 184 -5.62 6.58 -1.48
C LEU A 184 -5.34 7.02 -2.91
N THR A 185 -4.12 6.75 -3.39
CA THR A 185 -3.72 7.04 -4.77
C THR A 185 -3.10 5.80 -5.41
N HIS A 186 -3.70 5.34 -6.50
CA HIS A 186 -3.14 4.33 -7.39
C HIS A 186 -2.56 5.01 -8.63
N ASP A 187 -1.25 4.87 -8.86
CA ASP A 187 -0.53 5.45 -9.99
C ASP A 187 0.58 4.48 -10.41
N THR A 188 0.28 3.64 -11.40
CA THR A 188 1.17 2.54 -11.81
C THR A 188 1.39 2.46 -13.31
N SER A 189 0.82 3.42 -14.07
CA SER A 189 0.82 3.45 -15.53
C SER A 189 1.73 4.53 -16.10
N LEU A 190 2.28 5.40 -15.27
CA LEU A 190 3.08 6.55 -15.65
C LEU A 190 4.52 6.46 -15.14
N GLN A 191 5.38 7.23 -15.75
CA GLN A 191 6.79 7.38 -15.35
C GLN A 191 6.87 8.11 -14.02
N ARG A 192 7.51 7.48 -13.04
CA ARG A 192 7.74 8.10 -11.74
C ARG A 192 8.77 7.34 -10.91
N PRO A 193 9.45 7.98 -9.96
CA PRO A 193 10.11 7.31 -8.85
C PRO A 193 9.07 6.60 -7.96
N TYR A 194 9.48 5.48 -7.33
CA TYR A 194 8.66 4.77 -6.36
C TYR A 194 8.31 5.65 -5.16
N ASN A 195 7.02 5.68 -4.80
CA ASN A 195 6.53 6.36 -3.61
C ASN A 195 5.18 5.76 -3.19
N LEU A 196 4.95 5.57 -1.91
CA LEU A 196 3.65 5.19 -1.38
C LEU A 196 2.81 6.40 -0.92
N GLY A 197 3.40 7.60 -0.97
CA GLY A 197 2.71 8.87 -0.74
C GLY A 197 2.12 9.04 0.66
N PHE A 198 2.76 8.43 1.66
CA PHE A 198 2.23 8.47 3.01
C PHE A 198 2.22 9.87 3.61
N ARG A 199 1.13 10.14 4.29
CA ARG A 199 0.96 11.32 5.14
C ARG A 199 0.11 10.95 6.34
N MET A 200 0.46 11.45 7.51
CA MET A 200 -0.35 11.42 8.72
C MET A 200 -0.46 12.82 9.29
N GLN A 201 -1.66 13.29 9.56
CA GLN A 201 -1.90 14.63 10.05
C GLN A 201 -2.95 14.64 11.15
N GLY A 202 -2.60 15.32 12.23
CA GLY A 202 -3.49 15.58 13.36
C GLY A 202 -3.46 17.05 13.75
N THR A 203 -4.02 17.38 14.92
CA THR A 203 -4.11 18.75 15.42
C THR A 203 -2.76 19.36 15.80
N ASP A 204 -1.80 18.53 16.22
CA ASP A 204 -0.53 18.98 16.78
C ASP A 204 0.67 18.64 15.89
N GLY A 205 0.47 17.90 14.81
CA GLY A 205 1.58 17.52 13.94
C GLY A 205 1.19 16.95 12.59
N ILE A 206 2.18 16.88 11.72
CA ILE A 206 2.08 16.29 10.40
C ILE A 206 3.40 15.59 10.04
N TRP A 207 3.30 14.41 9.44
CA TRP A 207 4.40 13.72 8.79
C TRP A 207 4.05 13.43 7.34
N GLN A 208 5.04 13.51 6.45
CA GLN A 208 4.88 13.21 5.04
C GLN A 208 6.11 12.48 4.50
N ASP A 209 5.89 11.30 3.90
CA ASP A 209 6.87 10.54 3.14
C ASP A 209 7.18 11.23 1.80
N ILE A 210 8.45 11.36 1.45
CA ILE A 210 8.88 11.94 0.18
C ILE A 210 9.31 10.89 -0.86
N GLY A 211 9.43 9.61 -0.47
CA GLY A 211 9.61 8.50 -1.39
C GLY A 211 10.91 8.49 -2.20
N SER A 212 11.97 9.13 -1.77
CA SER A 212 13.20 9.27 -2.54
C SER A 212 14.21 8.14 -2.29
N GLY A 213 13.80 6.89 -2.47
CA GLY A 213 14.73 5.75 -2.51
C GLY A 213 15.30 5.29 -1.16
N GLY A 214 14.83 5.84 -0.04
CA GLY A 214 15.16 5.38 1.31
C GLY A 214 13.92 5.36 2.18
N PHE A 215 13.79 4.34 3.00
CA PHE A 215 12.60 4.14 3.86
C PHE A 215 12.55 5.07 5.09
N ASN A 216 13.42 6.01 5.27
CA ASN A 216 13.45 6.85 6.47
C ASN A 216 13.46 8.34 6.12
N GLN A 217 13.09 8.68 4.88
CA GLN A 217 13.14 10.06 4.42
C GLN A 217 11.73 10.65 4.38
N GLY A 218 11.59 11.83 4.93
CA GLY A 218 10.35 12.54 4.95
C GLY A 218 10.47 13.86 5.67
N PHE A 219 9.36 14.53 5.76
CA PHE A 219 9.23 15.78 6.49
C PHE A 219 8.27 15.62 7.66
N ILE A 220 8.56 16.32 8.72
CA ILE A 220 7.74 16.34 9.94
C ILE A 220 7.60 17.76 10.47
N TYR A 221 6.49 18.03 11.14
CA TYR A 221 6.25 19.23 11.90
C TYR A 221 5.44 18.90 13.14
N PHE A 222 5.88 19.36 14.30
CA PHE A 222 5.15 19.29 15.54
C PHE A 222 5.04 20.68 16.16
N GLU A 223 3.80 21.13 16.38
CA GLU A 223 3.51 22.46 16.88
C GLU A 223 4.20 22.77 18.22
N ASN A 224 4.14 21.81 19.15
CA ASN A 224 4.70 21.96 20.49
C ASN A 224 6.24 22.13 20.52
N GLU A 225 6.93 21.69 19.49
CA GLU A 225 8.38 21.75 19.37
C GLU A 225 8.84 22.91 18.47
N MET A 226 8.07 23.21 17.43
CA MET A 226 8.49 24.12 16.35
C MET A 226 7.81 25.49 16.38
N GLN A 227 6.80 25.70 17.26
CA GLN A 227 6.19 26.96 17.63
C GLN A 227 5.90 27.92 16.46
N HIS A 228 4.95 27.53 15.58
CA HIS A 228 4.53 28.33 14.40
C HIS A 228 5.66 28.68 13.42
N SER A 229 6.71 27.87 13.36
CA SER A 229 7.87 28.17 12.51
C SER A 229 7.56 28.17 11.00
N HIS A 230 6.44 27.55 10.57
CA HIS A 230 6.08 27.31 9.17
C HIS A 230 7.17 26.57 8.35
N LYS A 231 8.04 25.81 9.01
CA LYS A 231 9.16 25.12 8.39
C LYS A 231 9.08 23.62 8.66
N TRP A 232 9.31 22.84 7.65
CA TRP A 232 9.48 21.41 7.77
C TRP A 232 10.83 21.07 8.41
N ALA A 233 10.84 20.09 9.31
CA ALA A 233 12.03 19.38 9.73
C ALA A 233 12.19 18.09 8.94
N ASN A 234 13.42 17.58 8.83
CA ASN A 234 13.67 16.24 8.34
C ASN A 234 13.16 15.23 9.38
N SER A 235 12.44 14.19 8.92
CA SER A 235 11.86 13.19 9.82
C SER A 235 12.85 12.16 10.34
N GLU A 236 14.07 12.07 9.80
CA GLU A 236 15.03 10.99 10.07
C GLU A 236 15.37 10.84 11.55
N GLU A 237 15.65 11.95 12.24
CA GLU A 237 15.98 11.93 13.68
C GLU A 237 14.76 11.54 14.54
N TYR A 238 13.56 11.94 14.14
CA TYR A 238 12.32 11.52 14.80
C TYR A 238 12.08 10.02 14.63
N ILE A 239 12.28 9.50 13.43
CA ILE A 239 12.16 8.07 13.13
C ILE A 239 13.15 7.27 13.97
N LYS A 240 14.41 7.67 14.05
CA LYS A 240 15.43 7.01 14.88
C LYS A 240 15.06 7.05 16.37
N THR A 241 14.64 8.21 16.88
CA THR A 241 14.30 8.39 18.29
C THR A 241 13.06 7.58 18.68
N HIS A 242 12.08 7.50 17.78
CA HIS A 242 10.82 6.79 18.00
C HIS A 242 10.74 5.44 17.31
N ASP A 243 11.89 4.91 16.90
CA ASP A 243 11.98 3.60 16.25
C ASP A 243 11.24 2.52 17.06
N HIS A 244 10.52 1.67 16.35
CA HIS A 244 9.67 0.68 16.99
C HIS A 244 10.50 -0.39 17.70
N PRO A 245 10.10 -0.85 18.91
CA PRO A 245 10.86 -1.83 19.68
C PRO A 245 11.16 -3.12 18.93
N ILE A 246 10.26 -3.58 18.06
CA ILE A 246 10.45 -4.80 17.28
C ILE A 246 11.60 -4.65 16.27
N TRP A 247 11.74 -3.48 15.63
CA TRP A 247 12.86 -3.18 14.75
C TRP A 247 14.18 -3.15 15.51
N LYS A 248 14.23 -2.49 16.67
CA LYS A 248 15.43 -2.48 17.53
C LYS A 248 15.85 -3.89 17.96
N LYS A 249 14.86 -4.75 18.22
CA LYS A 249 15.12 -6.11 18.70
C LYS A 249 15.62 -7.06 17.60
N PHE A 250 15.09 -6.95 16.39
CA PHE A 250 15.28 -7.92 15.30
C PHE A 250 15.95 -7.31 14.06
N GLU A 251 16.64 -6.18 14.19
CA GLU A 251 17.28 -5.48 13.06
C GLU A 251 18.25 -6.40 12.30
N LYS A 252 19.03 -7.19 13.03
CA LYS A 252 20.01 -8.10 12.41
C LYS A 252 19.34 -9.26 11.69
N GLU A 253 18.29 -9.83 12.26
CA GLU A 253 17.53 -10.92 11.66
C GLU A 253 16.76 -10.48 10.42
N ALA A 254 16.31 -9.22 10.40
CA ALA A 254 15.63 -8.61 9.25
C ALA A 254 16.60 -8.20 8.13
N GLU A 255 17.89 -8.07 8.43
CA GLU A 255 18.91 -7.70 7.45
C GLU A 255 18.98 -8.73 6.32
N GLY A 256 18.85 -8.26 5.07
CA GLY A 256 18.85 -9.12 3.87
C GLY A 256 17.53 -9.83 3.58
N ALA A 257 16.52 -9.73 4.43
CA ALA A 257 15.18 -10.18 4.11
C ALA A 257 14.51 -9.26 3.07
N GLY A 258 13.48 -9.79 2.38
CA GLY A 258 12.78 -9.09 1.31
C GLY A 258 12.24 -7.71 1.73
N HIS A 259 12.15 -6.79 0.75
CA HIS A 259 11.61 -5.45 0.92
C HIS A 259 12.22 -4.65 2.08
N GLY A 260 13.56 -4.74 2.24
CA GLY A 260 14.27 -4.00 3.28
C GLY A 260 14.00 -4.49 4.71
N GLY A 261 13.63 -5.76 4.87
CA GLY A 261 13.38 -6.41 6.15
C GLY A 261 11.90 -6.56 6.53
N MET A 262 11.00 -5.87 5.84
CA MET A 262 9.55 -5.92 6.14
C MET A 262 9.00 -7.35 6.12
N ASP A 263 9.40 -8.15 5.15
CA ASP A 263 8.88 -9.52 4.97
C ASP A 263 9.28 -10.44 6.12
N PHE A 264 10.43 -10.21 6.75
CA PHE A 264 10.83 -10.95 7.96
C PHE A 264 9.80 -10.74 9.08
N PHE A 265 9.46 -9.48 9.39
CA PHE A 265 8.52 -9.18 10.47
C PHE A 265 7.12 -9.71 10.17
N LEU A 266 6.65 -9.55 8.95
CA LEU A 266 5.35 -10.05 8.51
C LEU A 266 5.23 -11.57 8.71
N ILE A 267 6.20 -12.34 8.21
CA ILE A 267 6.21 -13.80 8.33
C ILE A 267 6.40 -14.22 9.79
N ASN A 268 7.29 -13.55 10.52
CA ASN A 268 7.50 -13.83 11.93
C ASN A 268 6.23 -13.65 12.75
N ASP A 269 5.53 -12.53 12.58
CA ASP A 269 4.29 -12.26 13.30
C ASP A 269 3.18 -13.23 12.91
N PHE A 270 3.05 -13.59 11.63
CA PHE A 270 2.12 -14.62 11.19
C PHE A 270 2.37 -15.95 11.92
N ILE A 271 3.62 -16.41 11.98
CA ILE A 271 3.99 -17.64 12.65
C ILE A 271 3.77 -17.56 14.16
N GLU A 272 4.19 -16.47 14.80
CA GLU A 272 4.09 -16.29 16.25
C GLU A 272 2.64 -16.12 16.71
N CYS A 273 1.80 -15.46 15.95
CA CYS A 273 0.36 -15.37 16.25
C CYS A 273 -0.29 -16.75 16.19
N ILE A 274 0.03 -17.58 15.19
CA ILE A 274 -0.49 -18.95 15.09
C ILE A 274 0.00 -19.81 16.27
N LYS A 275 1.30 -19.81 16.56
CA LYS A 275 1.88 -20.60 17.65
C LYS A 275 1.30 -20.26 19.03
N ASN A 276 1.05 -18.98 19.26
CA ASN A 276 0.64 -18.47 20.57
C ASN A 276 -0.87 -18.19 20.66
N ASN A 277 -1.64 -18.52 19.62
CA ASN A 277 -3.09 -18.25 19.52
C ASN A 277 -3.42 -16.78 19.83
N LYS A 278 -2.67 -15.85 19.26
CA LYS A 278 -2.85 -14.40 19.40
C LYS A 278 -3.55 -13.83 18.17
N GLU A 279 -4.20 -12.69 18.38
CA GLU A 279 -4.71 -11.89 17.28
C GLU A 279 -3.54 -11.31 16.45
N PHE A 280 -3.79 -11.13 15.16
CA PHE A 280 -2.83 -10.50 14.26
C PHE A 280 -2.75 -8.99 14.55
N PRO A 281 -1.54 -8.39 14.49
CA PRO A 281 -1.34 -7.01 14.91
C PRO A 281 -1.92 -5.97 13.93
N PHE A 282 -2.10 -6.35 12.64
CA PHE A 282 -2.54 -5.45 11.56
C PHE A 282 -3.74 -6.01 10.80
#